data_78023e0437559bf9ccc92a9c083e5c36
#
_entry.id   78023e0437559bf9ccc92a9c083e5c36
#
_cell.length_a   1.000
_cell.length_b   1.000
_cell.length_c   1.000
_cell.angle_alpha   90.00
_cell.angle_beta   90.00
_cell.angle_gamma   90.00
#
_symmetry.space_group_name_H-M   'P 1'
#
loop_
_entity.id
_entity.type
_entity.pdbx_description
1 polymer ?
#
loop_
_entity_poly.entity_id
_entity_poly.type
_entity_poly.pdbx_seq_one_letter_code
_entity_poly.pdbx_strand_id
1 'polypeptide(L)'
;MRTVTRLSILASGVVLSLGLSAGAYAQQAPQSPDMTFFVTSAGSGKGADLGGLEGADRHCQTLAQGAGAGTKTWRAYLSTQAAGGGQAVNARDRIGNGPWVNFKKEPVAQNVDDLHSANNKLGPQTSLTERGTVVAGVGYTPNYHDVLTGSQPDGRAFAAGEDRTCGNWTKSTQGAAMLGHIDRKGLRDDEPSKSWNSSHPSRGSEGGCSQADLRSTGGAGLIYCFASN
;
A
#
# COMPACT_ATOMS: atom_id res chain seq x y z
N MET A 1 -0.87 -1.00 -98.41
CA MET A 1 -1.36 -1.34 -97.05
C MET A 1 -0.16 -1.25 -96.10
N ARG A 2 -0.11 -0.24 -95.26
CA ARG A 2 0.95 -0.05 -94.25
C ARG A 2 0.34 -0.24 -92.88
N THR A 3 0.76 -1.27 -92.16
CA THR A 3 0.29 -1.62 -90.79
C THR A 3 1.13 -0.84 -89.84
N VAL A 4 0.45 -0.01 -89.01
CA VAL A 4 1.12 0.76 -87.94
C VAL A 4 0.91 -0.01 -86.64
N THR A 5 2.04 -0.52 -86.11
CA THR A 5 2.07 -1.17 -84.78
C THR A 5 2.18 -0.10 -83.69
N ARG A 6 1.18 -0.02 -82.81
CA ARG A 6 1.21 0.86 -81.56
C ARG A 6 1.93 0.10 -80.45
N LEU A 7 2.96 0.72 -79.93
CA LEU A 7 3.69 0.26 -78.76
C LEU A 7 3.06 0.90 -77.49
N SER A 8 2.44 0.07 -76.61
CA SER A 8 1.90 0.51 -75.34
C SER A 8 2.97 0.42 -74.28
N ILE A 9 3.36 1.56 -73.69
CA ILE A 9 4.27 1.64 -72.56
C ILE A 9 3.45 1.55 -71.28
N LEU A 10 3.57 0.47 -70.50
CA LEU A 10 3.04 0.31 -69.15
C LEU A 10 4.03 0.95 -68.18
N ALA A 11 3.59 2.07 -67.57
CA ALA A 11 4.32 2.71 -66.49
C ALA A 11 3.90 2.04 -65.16
N SER A 12 4.79 1.25 -64.58
CA SER A 12 4.60 0.66 -63.25
C SER A 12 4.93 1.71 -62.18
N GLY A 13 3.91 2.27 -61.55
CA GLY A 13 4.05 3.16 -60.39
C GLY A 13 4.37 2.35 -59.12
N VAL A 14 5.56 2.52 -58.58
CA VAL A 14 5.94 2.00 -57.26
C VAL A 14 5.37 2.96 -56.22
N VAL A 15 4.33 2.52 -55.49
CA VAL A 15 3.79 3.24 -54.32
C VAL A 15 4.66 2.92 -53.10
N LEU A 16 5.51 3.85 -52.69
CA LEU A 16 6.29 3.77 -51.47
C LEU A 16 5.35 4.12 -50.30
N SER A 17 4.84 3.12 -49.61
CA SER A 17 4.09 3.29 -48.37
C SER A 17 5.05 3.62 -47.21
N LEU A 18 5.19 4.88 -46.83
CA LEU A 18 5.82 5.29 -45.57
C LEU A 18 4.93 4.84 -44.39
N GLY A 19 5.28 3.72 -43.77
CA GLY A 19 4.68 3.27 -42.52
C GLY A 19 5.11 4.20 -41.38
N LEU A 20 4.23 5.10 -40.94
CA LEU A 20 4.37 5.81 -39.68
C LEU A 20 4.17 4.79 -38.55
N SER A 21 5.25 4.24 -38.01
CA SER A 21 5.21 3.54 -36.72
C SER A 21 4.96 4.55 -35.62
N ALA A 22 3.71 4.69 -35.19
CA ALA A 22 3.35 5.40 -33.96
C ALA A 22 3.92 4.58 -32.79
N GLY A 23 5.09 4.97 -32.29
CA GLY A 23 5.64 4.46 -31.04
C GLY A 23 4.67 4.81 -29.91
N ALA A 24 4.02 3.79 -29.34
CA ALA A 24 3.25 3.97 -28.11
C ALA A 24 4.23 4.34 -26.99
N TYR A 25 4.33 5.61 -26.66
CA TYR A 25 5.01 6.06 -25.45
C TYR A 25 4.20 5.56 -24.25
N ALA A 26 4.67 4.49 -23.60
CA ALA A 26 4.12 4.08 -22.32
C ALA A 26 4.33 5.24 -21.34
N GLN A 27 3.23 5.84 -20.87
CA GLN A 27 3.29 6.94 -19.90
C GLN A 27 3.88 6.40 -18.60
N GLN A 28 5.06 6.88 -18.25
CA GLN A 28 5.75 6.46 -17.02
C GLN A 28 4.87 6.82 -15.81
N ALA A 29 4.70 5.86 -14.89
CA ALA A 29 3.96 6.11 -13.66
C ALA A 29 4.57 7.30 -12.89
N PRO A 30 3.75 8.10 -12.19
CA PRO A 30 4.24 9.23 -11.40
C PRO A 30 5.34 8.80 -10.43
N GLN A 31 6.41 9.58 -10.32
CA GLN A 31 7.58 9.29 -9.51
C GLN A 31 7.70 10.27 -8.34
N SER A 32 8.09 9.77 -7.16
CA SER A 32 8.35 10.59 -5.97
C SER A 32 9.57 10.05 -5.20
N PRO A 33 10.80 10.30 -5.68
CA PRO A 33 12.02 9.77 -5.08
C PRO A 33 12.27 10.27 -3.65
N ASP A 34 11.72 11.43 -3.30
CA ASP A 34 11.88 12.03 -1.96
C ASP A 34 10.86 11.51 -0.93
N MET A 35 9.83 10.80 -1.38
CA MET A 35 8.83 10.19 -0.51
C MET A 35 9.50 9.28 0.54
N THR A 36 9.01 9.35 1.78
CA THR A 36 9.48 8.50 2.90
C THR A 36 8.33 7.80 3.63
N PHE A 37 7.08 8.00 3.18
CA PHE A 37 5.87 7.37 3.70
C PHE A 37 4.86 7.17 2.59
N PHE A 38 4.16 6.03 2.63
CA PHE A 38 2.95 5.80 1.84
C PHE A 38 2.07 4.70 2.45
N VAL A 39 0.80 4.65 2.01
CA VAL A 39 -0.09 3.50 2.20
C VAL A 39 -0.02 2.67 0.92
N THR A 40 0.07 1.35 1.00
CA THR A 40 0.12 0.51 -0.19
C THR A 40 -1.14 0.67 -1.05
N SER A 41 -1.01 0.80 -2.36
CA SER A 41 -2.16 0.87 -3.28
C SER A 41 -2.86 -0.47 -3.46
N ALA A 42 -2.21 -1.56 -3.05
CA ALA A 42 -2.73 -2.92 -3.08
C ALA A 42 -2.21 -3.73 -1.90
N GLY A 43 -3.01 -4.65 -1.38
CA GLY A 43 -2.56 -5.68 -0.45
C GLY A 43 -1.88 -6.85 -1.18
N SER A 44 -1.46 -7.86 -0.41
CA SER A 44 -0.85 -9.09 -0.94
C SER A 44 -1.80 -9.93 -1.82
N GLY A 45 -3.10 -9.69 -1.75
CA GLY A 45 -4.15 -10.52 -2.34
C GLY A 45 -4.45 -11.80 -1.55
N LYS A 46 -3.71 -12.05 -0.47
CA LYS A 46 -3.84 -13.21 0.43
C LYS A 46 -4.34 -12.81 1.82
N GLY A 47 -5.14 -11.74 1.91
CA GLY A 47 -5.58 -11.22 3.20
C GLY A 47 -4.41 -10.73 4.05
N ALA A 48 -4.35 -11.17 5.30
CA ALA A 48 -3.29 -10.83 6.23
C ALA A 48 -2.05 -11.75 6.13
N ASP A 49 -2.03 -12.73 5.23
CA ASP A 49 -0.81 -13.46 4.90
C ASP A 49 0.09 -12.59 4.00
N LEU A 50 1.05 -11.95 4.62
CA LEU A 50 2.03 -11.10 3.96
C LEU A 50 3.38 -11.81 3.76
N GLY A 51 3.50 -13.08 4.19
CA GLY A 51 4.77 -13.80 4.27
C GLY A 51 5.64 -13.29 5.43
N GLY A 52 5.02 -12.98 6.57
CA GLY A 52 5.67 -12.41 7.74
C GLY A 52 6.13 -10.96 7.53
N LEU A 53 6.94 -10.44 8.47
CA LEU A 53 7.50 -9.09 8.37
C LEU A 53 8.38 -8.90 7.13
N GLU A 54 9.17 -9.91 6.80
CA GLU A 54 10.03 -9.84 5.61
C GLU A 54 9.25 -9.74 4.31
N GLY A 55 8.16 -10.49 4.17
CA GLY A 55 7.28 -10.41 3.01
C GLY A 55 6.61 -9.05 2.90
N ALA A 56 6.14 -8.50 4.02
CA ALA A 56 5.58 -7.16 4.09
C ALA A 56 6.60 -6.07 3.72
N ASP A 57 7.84 -6.17 4.21
CA ASP A 57 8.92 -5.24 3.86
C ASP A 57 9.27 -5.31 2.38
N ARG A 58 9.35 -6.51 1.79
CA ARG A 58 9.55 -6.68 0.35
C ARG A 58 8.41 -6.06 -0.47
N HIS A 59 7.17 -6.17 0.01
CA HIS A 59 6.03 -5.53 -0.66
C HIS A 59 6.16 -4.01 -0.64
N CYS A 60 6.49 -3.40 0.51
CA CYS A 60 6.79 -1.97 0.61
C CYS A 60 7.93 -1.56 -0.32
N GLN A 61 9.04 -2.31 -0.32
CA GLN A 61 10.21 -2.02 -1.15
C GLN A 61 9.88 -2.05 -2.65
N THR A 62 9.10 -3.05 -3.09
CA THR A 62 8.70 -3.20 -4.50
C THR A 62 7.83 -2.03 -4.97
N LEU A 63 6.85 -1.61 -4.15
CA LEU A 63 5.99 -0.47 -4.48
C LEU A 63 6.79 0.84 -4.51
N ALA A 64 7.69 1.04 -3.55
CA ALA A 64 8.58 2.20 -3.50
C ALA A 64 9.51 2.27 -4.71
N GLN A 65 10.04 1.13 -5.19
CA GLN A 65 10.84 1.05 -6.42
C GLN A 65 10.03 1.52 -7.63
N GLY A 66 8.79 1.06 -7.76
CA GLY A 66 7.87 1.50 -8.81
C GLY A 66 7.58 3.00 -8.79
N ALA A 67 7.67 3.64 -7.63
CA ALA A 67 7.47 5.08 -7.43
C ALA A 67 8.77 5.90 -7.47
N GLY A 68 9.92 5.30 -7.82
CA GLY A 68 11.22 5.97 -7.89
C GLY A 68 11.91 6.19 -6.54
N ALA A 69 11.35 5.69 -5.44
CA ALA A 69 11.90 5.82 -4.08
C ALA A 69 12.65 4.55 -3.60
N GLY A 70 13.04 3.68 -4.53
CA GLY A 70 13.62 2.36 -4.24
C GLY A 70 15.04 2.37 -3.64
N THR A 71 15.74 3.51 -3.63
CA THR A 71 17.08 3.64 -3.04
C THR A 71 17.06 3.66 -1.51
N LYS A 72 15.88 3.89 -0.91
CA LYS A 72 15.68 3.85 0.55
C LYS A 72 15.35 2.43 1.01
N THR A 73 15.60 2.14 2.28
CA THR A 73 15.16 0.90 2.94
C THR A 73 13.73 1.08 3.45
N TRP A 74 12.80 0.31 2.93
CA TRP A 74 11.39 0.41 3.30
C TRP A 74 10.97 -0.67 4.27
N ARG A 75 10.20 -0.27 5.28
CA ARG A 75 9.67 -1.14 6.32
C ARG A 75 8.16 -0.99 6.43
N ALA A 76 7.48 -2.12 6.56
CA ALA A 76 6.08 -2.15 6.90
C ALA A 76 5.88 -1.76 8.37
N TYR A 77 4.91 -0.90 8.66
CA TYR A 77 4.48 -0.59 10.02
C TYR A 77 3.60 -1.73 10.56
N LEU A 78 4.23 -2.75 11.05
CA LEU A 78 3.57 -3.96 11.57
C LEU A 78 4.25 -4.42 12.85
N SER A 79 3.46 -4.67 13.90
CA SER A 79 3.94 -5.38 15.08
C SER A 79 3.79 -6.89 14.91
N THR A 80 4.56 -7.66 15.68
CA THR A 80 4.35 -9.09 15.88
C THR A 80 4.18 -9.39 17.36
N GLN A 81 3.49 -10.48 17.68
CA GLN A 81 3.36 -10.96 19.05
C GLN A 81 4.40 -12.02 19.35
N ALA A 82 4.79 -12.12 20.62
CA ALA A 82 5.66 -13.21 21.09
C ALA A 82 4.98 -14.55 20.81
N ALA A 83 5.65 -15.43 20.08
CA ALA A 83 5.17 -16.75 19.75
C ALA A 83 6.36 -17.72 19.67
N GLY A 84 6.16 -18.98 20.10
CA GLY A 84 7.17 -20.02 19.96
C GLY A 84 8.51 -19.73 20.65
N GLY A 85 8.51 -18.93 21.74
CA GLY A 85 9.72 -18.52 22.46
C GLY A 85 10.44 -17.30 21.85
N GLY A 86 9.94 -16.77 20.72
CA GLY A 86 10.42 -15.51 20.12
C GLY A 86 9.92 -14.28 20.86
N GLN A 87 10.60 -13.14 20.66
CA GLN A 87 10.19 -11.85 21.22
C GLN A 87 9.19 -11.17 20.29
N ALA A 88 8.29 -10.36 20.89
CA ALA A 88 7.44 -9.45 20.14
C ALA A 88 8.28 -8.36 19.45
N VAL A 89 7.84 -7.92 18.28
CA VAL A 89 8.42 -6.80 17.55
C VAL A 89 7.43 -5.65 17.53
N ASN A 90 7.86 -4.46 17.94
CA ASN A 90 7.03 -3.26 17.88
C ASN A 90 7.11 -2.61 16.50
N ALA A 91 6.00 -2.20 15.93
CA ALA A 91 5.99 -1.48 14.65
C ALA A 91 6.80 -0.18 14.72
N ARG A 92 6.67 0.57 15.84
CA ARG A 92 7.38 1.84 16.05
C ARG A 92 8.91 1.73 16.00
N ASP A 93 9.46 0.57 16.38
CA ASP A 93 10.91 0.36 16.45
C ASP A 93 11.52 -0.05 15.11
N ARG A 94 10.68 -0.29 14.08
CA ARG A 94 11.10 -0.78 12.76
C ARG A 94 11.23 0.31 11.71
N ILE A 95 10.56 1.43 11.88
CA ILE A 95 10.32 2.40 10.82
C ILE A 95 11.36 3.53 10.75
N GLY A 96 12.42 3.47 11.56
CA GLY A 96 13.43 4.55 11.65
C GLY A 96 12.95 5.73 12.49
N ASN A 97 13.59 6.88 12.31
CA ASN A 97 13.40 8.04 13.18
C ASN A 97 12.65 9.21 12.53
N GLY A 98 12.35 9.13 11.21
CA GLY A 98 11.76 10.23 10.46
C GLY A 98 12.78 11.32 10.06
N PRO A 99 12.37 12.51 9.61
CA PRO A 99 10.98 12.86 9.33
C PRO A 99 10.39 12.10 8.14
N TRP A 100 9.06 11.96 8.14
CA TRP A 100 8.38 11.28 7.03
C TRP A 100 7.49 12.24 6.25
N VAL A 101 7.56 12.12 4.93
CA VAL A 101 6.74 12.86 3.98
C VAL A 101 6.06 11.91 2.99
N ASN A 102 4.85 12.28 2.57
CA ASN A 102 4.08 11.50 1.61
C ASN A 102 4.55 11.72 0.16
N PHE A 103 3.84 11.14 -0.80
CA PHE A 103 4.12 11.28 -2.25
C PHE A 103 4.23 12.73 -2.71
N LYS A 104 3.43 13.64 -2.14
CA LYS A 104 3.41 15.08 -2.46
C LYS A 104 4.43 15.90 -1.66
N LYS A 105 5.30 15.24 -0.89
CA LYS A 105 6.27 15.85 0.03
C LYS A 105 5.61 16.60 1.20
N GLU A 106 4.34 16.33 1.48
CA GLU A 106 3.65 16.86 2.64
C GLU A 106 4.10 16.11 3.91
N PRO A 107 4.40 16.82 5.01
CA PRO A 107 4.83 16.19 6.25
C PRO A 107 3.74 15.27 6.83
N VAL A 108 4.14 14.06 7.26
CA VAL A 108 3.31 13.09 7.96
C VAL A 108 3.61 13.12 9.46
N ALA A 109 4.87 13.04 9.82
CA ALA A 109 5.36 13.18 11.18
C ALA A 109 6.85 13.53 11.20
N GLN A 110 7.30 14.21 12.26
CA GLN A 110 8.70 14.61 12.40
C GLN A 110 9.59 13.49 12.96
N ASN A 111 9.04 12.65 13.80
CA ASN A 111 9.73 11.52 14.46
C ASN A 111 8.71 10.51 14.98
N VAL A 112 9.20 9.43 15.61
CA VAL A 112 8.37 8.34 16.14
C VAL A 112 7.37 8.82 17.19
N ASP A 113 7.75 9.71 18.08
CA ASP A 113 6.86 10.20 19.14
C ASP A 113 5.79 11.15 18.57
N ASP A 114 6.15 11.99 17.61
CA ASP A 114 5.20 12.84 16.90
C ASP A 114 4.18 11.98 16.11
N LEU A 115 4.63 10.90 15.45
CA LEU A 115 3.77 9.97 14.73
C LEU A 115 2.70 9.32 15.63
N HIS A 116 3.05 9.02 16.89
CA HIS A 116 2.14 8.39 17.86
C HIS A 116 1.44 9.39 18.78
N SER A 117 1.55 10.67 18.47
CA SER A 117 0.84 11.75 19.20
C SER A 117 -0.36 12.25 18.40
N ALA A 118 -1.11 13.17 19.00
CA ALA A 118 -2.19 13.89 18.33
C ALA A 118 -1.68 14.88 17.24
N ASN A 119 -0.37 15.14 17.16
CA ASN A 119 0.22 16.11 16.25
C ASN A 119 0.50 15.54 14.85
N ASN A 120 0.55 14.21 14.69
CA ASN A 120 0.78 13.60 13.39
C ASN A 120 -0.27 14.08 12.35
N LYS A 121 0.13 14.11 11.10
CA LYS A 121 -0.69 14.64 10.01
C LYS A 121 -1.37 13.54 9.18
N LEU A 122 -1.41 12.30 9.69
CA LEU A 122 -2.11 11.21 9.03
C LEU A 122 -3.61 11.49 8.96
N GLY A 123 -4.18 11.29 7.80
CA GLY A 123 -5.60 11.51 7.55
C GLY A 123 -5.94 11.25 6.08
N PRO A 124 -7.19 11.47 5.66
CA PRO A 124 -7.69 11.05 4.35
C PRO A 124 -6.97 11.71 3.17
N GLN A 125 -6.38 12.90 3.36
CA GLN A 125 -5.69 13.63 2.27
C GLN A 125 -4.16 13.47 2.30
N THR A 126 -3.60 13.00 3.40
CA THR A 126 -2.15 12.86 3.60
C THR A 126 -1.68 11.42 3.60
N SER A 127 -2.56 10.46 3.93
CA SER A 127 -2.28 9.02 3.83
C SER A 127 -2.39 8.55 2.38
N LEU A 128 -1.49 9.07 1.53
CA LEU A 128 -1.46 8.78 0.10
C LEU A 128 -0.78 7.46 -0.20
N THR A 129 -1.16 6.85 -1.32
CA THR A 129 -0.47 5.67 -1.85
C THR A 129 0.91 6.04 -2.41
N GLU A 130 1.72 5.04 -2.74
CA GLU A 130 2.98 5.21 -3.46
C GLU A 130 2.82 5.84 -4.86
N ARG A 131 1.57 5.98 -5.33
CA ARG A 131 1.21 6.64 -6.60
C ARG A 131 0.66 8.04 -6.41
N GLY A 132 0.62 8.54 -5.17
CA GLY A 132 0.06 9.86 -4.84
C GLY A 132 -1.46 9.93 -4.87
N THR A 133 -2.14 8.80 -4.89
CA THR A 133 -3.61 8.71 -4.88
C THR A 133 -4.14 8.57 -3.46
N VAL A 134 -5.32 9.11 -3.22
CA VAL A 134 -6.06 8.92 -1.96
C VAL A 134 -6.60 7.48 -1.91
N VAL A 135 -6.52 6.85 -0.75
CA VAL A 135 -7.17 5.56 -0.51
C VAL A 135 -8.65 5.79 -0.26
N ALA A 136 -9.50 5.02 -0.94
CA ALA A 136 -10.94 5.11 -0.78
C ALA A 136 -11.36 4.71 0.65
N GLY A 137 -11.87 5.66 1.43
CA GLY A 137 -12.32 5.47 2.80
C GLY A 137 -13.84 5.51 2.94
N VAL A 138 -14.31 5.87 4.13
CA VAL A 138 -15.75 5.99 4.43
C VAL A 138 -16.43 6.96 3.45
N GLY A 139 -17.51 6.49 2.84
CA GLY A 139 -18.25 7.22 1.80
C GLY A 139 -17.92 6.81 0.37
N TYR A 140 -16.92 5.96 0.18
CA TYR A 140 -16.58 5.37 -1.13
C TYR A 140 -17.04 3.92 -1.21
N THR A 141 -17.26 3.44 -2.44
CA THR A 141 -17.51 2.03 -2.73
C THR A 141 -16.50 1.58 -3.79
N PRO A 142 -15.63 0.61 -3.47
CA PRO A 142 -15.45 -0.02 -2.16
C PRO A 142 -14.80 0.89 -1.12
N ASN A 143 -15.04 0.61 0.19
CA ASN A 143 -14.35 1.22 1.30
C ASN A 143 -13.08 0.41 1.63
N TYR A 144 -11.92 1.06 1.76
CA TYR A 144 -10.62 0.44 2.05
C TYR A 144 -9.86 1.15 3.19
N HIS A 145 -10.59 1.76 4.13
CA HIS A 145 -9.98 2.56 5.18
C HIS A 145 -9.24 1.77 6.25
N ASP A 146 -9.52 0.47 6.38
CA ASP A 146 -8.85 -0.42 7.33
C ASP A 146 -7.47 -0.82 6.82
N VAL A 147 -6.44 -0.54 7.61
CA VAL A 147 -5.05 -0.86 7.33
C VAL A 147 -4.51 -1.80 8.40
N LEU A 148 -3.80 -2.84 8.01
CA LEU A 148 -3.18 -3.82 8.91
C LEU A 148 -2.03 -3.16 9.69
N THR A 149 -2.00 -3.35 11.02
CA THR A 149 -0.94 -2.81 11.89
C THR A 149 -0.48 -3.78 12.98
N GLY A 150 -1.40 -4.53 13.57
CA GLY A 150 -1.12 -5.41 14.71
C GLY A 150 -0.60 -4.66 15.96
N SER A 151 -0.86 -3.35 16.05
CA SER A 151 -0.20 -2.46 17.01
C SER A 151 -1.19 -1.83 17.98
N GLN A 152 -0.72 -1.55 19.19
CA GLN A 152 -1.36 -0.65 20.14
C GLN A 152 -1.27 0.82 19.67
N PRO A 153 -2.01 1.76 20.24
CA PRO A 153 -1.99 3.17 19.81
C PRO A 153 -0.60 3.79 19.84
N ASP A 154 0.26 3.39 20.76
CA ASP A 154 1.64 3.86 20.89
C ASP A 154 2.65 3.15 19.94
N GLY A 155 2.16 2.26 19.09
CA GLY A 155 2.97 1.51 18.11
C GLY A 155 3.68 0.28 18.65
N ARG A 156 3.41 -0.10 19.92
CA ARG A 156 3.95 -1.33 20.50
C ARG A 156 3.09 -2.54 20.17
N ALA A 157 3.70 -3.70 20.26
CA ALA A 157 3.03 -4.98 20.14
C ALA A 157 2.04 -5.21 21.28
N PHE A 158 0.98 -5.94 21.03
CA PHE A 158 0.13 -6.48 22.09
C PHE A 158 0.87 -7.57 22.85
N ALA A 159 0.49 -7.76 24.13
CA ALA A 159 0.99 -8.88 24.93
C ALA A 159 0.63 -10.22 24.28
N ALA A 160 1.38 -11.25 24.62
CA ALA A 160 1.04 -12.62 24.20
C ALA A 160 -0.35 -13.02 24.75
N GLY A 161 -1.10 -13.76 23.93
CA GLY A 161 -2.47 -14.16 24.27
C GLY A 161 -3.36 -14.19 23.04
N GLU A 162 -4.33 -13.30 22.97
CA GLU A 162 -5.20 -13.17 21.81
C GLU A 162 -4.42 -12.73 20.55
N ASP A 163 -4.58 -13.45 19.44
CA ASP A 163 -3.90 -13.13 18.19
C ASP A 163 -4.43 -11.80 17.61
N ARG A 164 -3.53 -10.84 17.42
CA ARG A 164 -3.78 -9.52 16.85
C ARG A 164 -2.98 -9.26 15.58
N THR A 165 -2.37 -10.31 15.02
CA THR A 165 -1.41 -10.22 13.92
C THR A 165 -1.62 -11.28 12.85
N CYS A 166 -2.74 -12.01 12.88
CA CYS A 166 -2.98 -13.14 11.99
C CYS A 166 -1.77 -14.10 11.94
N GLY A 167 -1.33 -14.57 13.13
CA GLY A 167 -0.19 -15.45 13.26
C GLY A 167 1.11 -14.81 12.78
N ASN A 168 1.36 -13.58 13.19
CA ASN A 168 2.52 -12.80 12.76
C ASN A 168 2.62 -12.67 11.23
N TRP A 169 1.48 -12.35 10.60
CA TRP A 169 1.35 -12.06 9.17
C TRP A 169 1.59 -13.27 8.25
N THR A 170 1.24 -14.47 8.74
CA THR A 170 1.40 -15.73 7.99
C THR A 170 0.10 -16.50 7.78
N LYS A 171 -1.05 -15.94 8.24
CA LYS A 171 -2.36 -16.58 8.10
C LYS A 171 -3.30 -15.77 7.24
N SER A 172 -4.08 -16.46 6.43
CA SER A 172 -5.16 -15.93 5.59
C SER A 172 -6.53 -16.53 5.91
N THR A 173 -6.72 -17.08 7.13
CA THR A 173 -7.95 -17.74 7.57
C THR A 173 -8.29 -17.35 9.01
N GLN A 174 -8.11 -18.24 9.96
CA GLN A 174 -8.42 -18.03 11.39
C GLN A 174 -7.44 -17.06 12.07
N GLY A 175 -7.96 -16.25 12.98
CA GLY A 175 -7.21 -15.27 13.75
C GLY A 175 -7.82 -13.87 13.62
N ALA A 176 -7.09 -12.88 14.08
CA ALA A 176 -7.45 -11.48 13.90
C ALA A 176 -6.19 -10.62 13.73
N ALA A 177 -6.31 -9.51 13.04
CA ALA A 177 -5.30 -8.47 12.98
C ALA A 177 -5.87 -7.18 13.60
N MET A 178 -5.09 -6.44 14.38
CA MET A 178 -5.44 -5.08 14.73
C MET A 178 -5.33 -4.19 13.50
N LEU A 179 -6.35 -3.37 13.28
CA LEU A 179 -6.50 -2.46 12.14
C LEU A 179 -6.44 -1.01 12.61
N GLY A 180 -6.03 -0.12 11.73
CA GLY A 180 -6.15 1.31 11.89
C GLY A 180 -6.97 1.93 10.77
N HIS A 181 -7.59 3.09 11.01
CA HIS A 181 -8.38 3.83 10.04
C HIS A 181 -7.59 4.96 9.41
N ILE A 182 -7.24 4.84 8.13
CA ILE A 182 -6.47 5.89 7.42
C ILE A 182 -7.19 7.22 7.35
N ASP A 183 -8.52 7.20 7.33
CA ASP A 183 -9.37 8.38 7.24
C ASP A 183 -9.86 8.89 8.60
N ARG A 184 -9.43 8.23 9.69
CA ARG A 184 -9.83 8.55 11.09
C ARG A 184 -11.34 8.61 11.30
N LYS A 185 -12.07 7.74 10.61
CA LYS A 185 -13.52 7.62 10.68
C LYS A 185 -13.90 6.20 11.04
N GLY A 186 -14.93 6.04 11.86
CA GLY A 186 -15.51 4.75 12.22
C GLY A 186 -17.01 4.88 12.43
N LEU A 187 -17.61 3.82 12.95
CA LEU A 187 -19.07 3.78 13.25
C LEU A 187 -19.44 4.67 14.44
N ARG A 188 -18.47 5.10 15.24
CA ARG A 188 -18.63 5.95 16.41
C ARG A 188 -17.66 7.12 16.37
N ASP A 189 -17.92 8.15 17.18
CA ASP A 189 -17.04 9.30 17.34
C ASP A 189 -16.21 9.17 18.63
N ASP A 190 -15.48 8.05 18.77
CA ASP A 190 -14.61 7.74 19.90
C ASP A 190 -13.13 7.64 19.46
N GLU A 191 -12.21 7.65 20.42
CA GLU A 191 -10.76 7.60 20.14
C GLU A 191 -10.35 6.35 19.33
N PRO A 192 -10.84 5.13 19.63
CA PRO A 192 -10.53 3.97 18.79
C PRO A 192 -10.96 4.16 17.33
N SER A 193 -12.15 4.67 17.08
CA SER A 193 -12.65 4.93 15.72
C SER A 193 -11.79 5.92 14.93
N LYS A 194 -11.09 6.84 15.63
CA LYS A 194 -10.20 7.84 15.04
C LYS A 194 -8.73 7.41 15.00
N SER A 195 -8.41 6.22 15.48
CA SER A 195 -7.04 5.74 15.55
C SER A 195 -6.56 5.29 14.17
N TRP A 196 -5.46 5.88 13.71
CA TRP A 196 -4.84 5.52 12.43
C TRP A 196 -4.19 4.14 12.46
N ASN A 197 -3.82 3.63 13.66
CA ASN A 197 -3.06 2.38 13.81
C ASN A 197 -3.68 1.34 14.75
N SER A 198 -4.70 1.69 15.54
CA SER A 198 -5.24 0.77 16.56
C SER A 198 -6.73 1.02 16.80
N SER A 199 -7.55 0.76 15.78
CA SER A 199 -8.99 1.02 15.84
C SER A 199 -9.77 -0.19 16.37
N HIS A 200 -9.72 -1.29 15.65
CA HIS A 200 -10.42 -2.53 16.02
C HIS A 200 -9.73 -3.77 15.42
N PRO A 201 -9.95 -4.97 15.98
CA PRO A 201 -9.51 -6.19 15.33
C PRO A 201 -10.34 -6.47 14.08
N SER A 202 -9.70 -7.09 13.09
CA SER A 202 -10.40 -7.66 11.94
C SER A 202 -11.32 -8.81 12.38
N ARG A 203 -12.38 -9.05 11.62
CA ARG A 203 -13.38 -10.09 11.90
C ARG A 203 -14.06 -10.50 10.60
N GLY A 204 -14.67 -11.67 10.61
CA GLY A 204 -15.46 -12.17 9.48
C GLY A 204 -15.87 -13.61 9.67
N SER A 205 -16.57 -14.17 8.71
CA SER A 205 -17.10 -15.53 8.75
C SER A 205 -16.00 -16.61 8.72
N GLU A 206 -14.84 -16.26 8.17
CA GLU A 206 -13.68 -17.17 8.06
C GLU A 206 -12.65 -16.93 9.19
N GLY A 207 -12.94 -16.04 10.13
CA GLY A 207 -12.11 -15.80 11.32
C GLY A 207 -11.36 -14.46 11.33
N GLY A 208 -11.38 -13.67 10.23
CA GLY A 208 -10.88 -12.30 10.21
C GLY A 208 -9.54 -12.07 9.49
N CYS A 209 -8.82 -13.12 9.05
CA CYS A 209 -7.54 -12.95 8.36
C CYS A 209 -7.63 -13.12 6.84
N SER A 210 -8.76 -13.62 6.32
CA SER A 210 -8.94 -13.81 4.88
C SER A 210 -9.10 -12.49 4.14
N GLN A 211 -8.81 -12.50 2.84
CA GLN A 211 -9.05 -11.33 1.98
C GLN A 211 -10.53 -10.94 1.94
N ALA A 212 -11.43 -11.93 2.02
CA ALA A 212 -12.87 -11.70 2.06
C ALA A 212 -13.30 -11.04 3.37
N ASP A 213 -12.80 -11.53 4.50
CA ASP A 213 -13.09 -10.97 5.81
C ASP A 213 -12.58 -9.53 5.95
N LEU A 214 -11.34 -9.25 5.50
CA LEU A 214 -10.81 -7.88 5.51
C LEU A 214 -11.66 -6.93 4.67
N ARG A 215 -12.14 -7.39 3.51
CA ARG A 215 -13.05 -6.59 2.67
C ARG A 215 -14.40 -6.36 3.32
N SER A 216 -14.90 -7.30 4.08
CA SER A 216 -16.20 -7.21 4.75
C SER A 216 -16.25 -6.13 5.84
N THR A 217 -15.10 -5.73 6.38
CA THR A 217 -14.98 -4.69 7.43
C THR A 217 -14.49 -3.34 6.89
N GLY A 218 -14.16 -3.24 5.61
CA GLY A 218 -13.70 -1.99 5.03
C GLY A 218 -12.20 -1.94 4.78
N GLY A 219 -11.55 -3.11 4.64
CA GLY A 219 -10.13 -3.23 4.32
C GLY A 219 -9.85 -3.90 2.98
N ALA A 220 -8.60 -3.92 2.60
CA ALA A 220 -8.10 -4.62 1.42
C ALA A 220 -6.76 -5.34 1.68
N GLY A 221 -6.34 -5.46 2.93
CA GLY A 221 -5.02 -5.96 3.29
C GLY A 221 -3.91 -4.94 3.03
N LEU A 222 -4.24 -3.64 3.07
CA LEU A 222 -3.28 -2.55 2.92
C LEU A 222 -2.40 -2.43 4.16
N ILE A 223 -1.19 -1.89 3.98
CA ILE A 223 -0.23 -1.62 5.05
C ILE A 223 0.38 -0.23 4.87
N TYR A 224 0.86 0.36 5.96
CA TYR A 224 1.70 1.55 5.92
C TYR A 224 3.15 1.17 5.67
N CYS A 225 3.84 1.93 4.84
CA CYS A 225 5.25 1.76 4.52
C CYS A 225 6.03 3.02 4.87
N PHE A 226 7.14 2.85 5.57
CA PHE A 226 8.02 3.93 6.01
C PHE A 226 9.45 3.68 5.55
N ALA A 227 10.15 4.70 5.09
CA ALA A 227 11.59 4.65 4.92
C ALA A 227 12.26 4.70 6.28
N SER A 228 13.13 3.73 6.57
CA SER A 228 13.81 3.58 7.86
C SER A 228 15.20 4.21 7.92
N ASN A 229 15.69 4.75 6.79
CA ASN A 229 16.97 5.44 6.61
C ASN A 229 16.84 6.72 5.82
#